data_f11f550f641ab1cc4824314f8214ced0
#
_entry.id   f11f550f641ab1cc4824314f8214ced0
#
_cell.length_a   1.000
_cell.length_b   1.000
_cell.length_c   1.000
_cell.angle_alpha   90.00
_cell.angle_beta   90.00
_cell.angle_gamma   90.00
#
_symmetry.space_group_name_H-M   'P 1'
#
loop_
_entity.id
_entity.type
_entity.pdbx_description
1 polymer ?
#
loop_
_entity_poly.entity_id
_entity_poly.type
_entity_poly.pdbx_seq_one_letter_code
_entity_poly.pdbx_strand_id
1 'polypeptide(L)'
;MAIVPILLLSVIINVTYVSRSIKSESENLYSRSEVLSKQVVTSGYLDDQGDVTMELRLSELAQLISGRVMLVDSSLRVIYDSYSIDKGKVFLWENVTKSANGEMLTYVDRKNNIITTTIPITTINDENELEIVGVLLASESVNSISENLNYIISIELIVLFLLIGFAILLGIILGNRYSSPITDASSQLDTGIKGDKINSIDVKGYSEIEELASQFNTYVNKMETIDESRQEFVSNVSHELKTPLTSMKVLADSLIGMGDAPVELYQEFIGDISQEIERETGIINDLLTMVRMDKSNANLNISTVNVNELVESILKRLRPIAEKQNVELVLESFRPITAEVDEIKLGLAISNLIENGIKYNNPGGFVHISLNSDHQYFYIRVEDSGMGIPEESLDMIFERFYRVDKSHSREIGGTGLGLAITHMSIIMHGGEIKVDSTLGEGTTFDVRIPLSHIEEEGS
;
A
#
# COMPACT_ATOMS: atom_id res chain seq x y z
N MET A 1 15.67 11.12 -17.61
CA MET A 1 15.95 9.99 -18.53
C MET A 1 15.36 10.14 -19.95
N ALA A 2 14.25 10.82 -20.16
CA ALA A 2 13.65 10.99 -21.51
C ALA A 2 14.46 11.86 -22.50
N ILE A 3 15.30 12.77 -22.02
CA ILE A 3 16.07 13.71 -22.86
C ILE A 3 17.13 12.98 -23.72
N VAL A 4 17.80 11.97 -23.17
CA VAL A 4 18.86 11.23 -23.88
C VAL A 4 18.37 10.53 -25.15
N PRO A 5 17.25 9.78 -25.12
CA PRO A 5 16.68 9.18 -26.33
C PRO A 5 16.28 10.21 -27.40
N ILE A 6 15.74 11.37 -26.95
CA ILE A 6 15.33 12.44 -27.88
C ILE A 6 16.55 13.03 -28.62
N LEU A 7 17.62 13.32 -27.87
CA LEU A 7 18.87 13.83 -28.49
C LEU A 7 19.49 12.80 -29.42
N LEU A 8 19.47 11.53 -29.08
CA LEU A 8 20.00 10.46 -29.92
C LEU A 8 19.18 10.32 -31.21
N LEU A 9 17.86 10.42 -31.10
CA LEU A 9 16.96 10.39 -32.25
C LEU A 9 17.19 11.61 -33.18
N SER A 10 17.33 12.80 -32.61
CA SER A 10 17.69 14.04 -33.37
C SER A 10 18.98 13.86 -34.17
N VAL A 11 20.05 13.35 -33.54
CA VAL A 11 21.31 13.08 -34.24
C VAL A 11 21.12 12.10 -35.40
N ILE A 12 20.38 11.02 -35.22
CA ILE A 12 20.10 10.02 -36.26
C ILE A 12 19.30 10.65 -37.41
N ILE A 13 18.30 11.45 -37.12
CA ILE A 13 17.48 12.13 -38.13
C ILE A 13 18.37 13.09 -38.94
N ASN A 14 19.18 13.93 -38.29
CA ASN A 14 20.03 14.90 -38.95
C ASN A 14 21.09 14.26 -39.83
N VAL A 15 21.77 13.21 -39.34
CA VAL A 15 22.75 12.44 -40.15
C VAL A 15 22.07 11.79 -41.35
N THR A 16 20.88 11.20 -41.16
CA THR A 16 20.13 10.56 -42.23
C THR A 16 19.65 11.58 -43.28
N TYR A 17 19.16 12.74 -42.82
CA TYR A 17 18.76 13.84 -43.71
C TYR A 17 19.92 14.30 -44.60
N VAL A 18 21.07 14.63 -44.01
CA VAL A 18 22.26 15.07 -44.78
C VAL A 18 22.70 14.01 -45.77
N SER A 19 22.79 12.76 -45.34
CA SER A 19 23.23 11.66 -46.22
C SER A 19 22.27 11.43 -47.39
N ARG A 20 20.97 11.47 -47.16
CA ARG A 20 19.94 11.32 -48.22
C ARG A 20 19.93 12.53 -49.17
N SER A 21 20.03 13.76 -48.62
CA SER A 21 20.02 14.96 -49.43
C SER A 21 21.26 15.03 -50.37
N ILE A 22 22.45 14.71 -49.83
CA ILE A 22 23.68 14.65 -50.66
C ILE A 22 23.55 13.61 -51.75
N LYS A 23 23.03 12.41 -51.42
CA LYS A 23 22.81 11.34 -52.40
C LYS A 23 21.84 11.76 -53.49
N SER A 24 20.73 12.37 -53.13
CA SER A 24 19.71 12.85 -54.07
C SER A 24 20.28 13.93 -55.01
N GLU A 25 21.01 14.89 -54.46
CA GLU A 25 21.66 15.93 -55.30
C GLU A 25 22.74 15.34 -56.22
N SER A 26 23.54 14.38 -55.72
CA SER A 26 24.52 13.67 -56.53
C SER A 26 23.85 12.93 -57.73
N GLU A 27 22.73 12.25 -57.50
CA GLU A 27 21.99 11.56 -58.56
C GLU A 27 21.35 12.53 -59.57
N ASN A 28 20.84 13.67 -59.10
CA ASN A 28 20.28 14.73 -59.90
C ASN A 28 21.38 15.38 -60.80
N LEU A 29 22.51 15.75 -60.20
CA LEU A 29 23.64 16.34 -60.92
C LEU A 29 24.18 15.39 -61.99
N TYR A 30 24.34 14.09 -61.63
CA TYR A 30 24.75 13.04 -62.55
C TYR A 30 23.77 12.93 -63.75
N SER A 31 22.49 12.80 -63.50
CA SER A 31 21.49 12.64 -64.56
C SER A 31 21.42 13.82 -65.52
N ARG A 32 21.48 15.04 -64.98
CA ARG A 32 21.52 16.29 -65.79
C ARG A 32 22.81 16.38 -66.64
N SER A 33 23.93 16.03 -66.03
CA SER A 33 25.23 16.06 -66.67
C SER A 33 25.36 14.99 -67.80
N GLU A 34 24.78 13.79 -67.57
CA GLU A 34 24.70 12.73 -68.57
C GLU A 34 23.88 13.13 -69.82
N VAL A 35 22.73 13.78 -69.58
CA VAL A 35 21.92 14.28 -70.70
C VAL A 35 22.69 15.31 -71.51
N LEU A 36 23.40 16.22 -70.82
CA LEU A 36 24.17 17.27 -71.48
C LEU A 36 25.42 16.72 -72.21
N SER A 37 26.11 15.72 -71.66
CA SER A 37 27.25 15.06 -72.34
C SER A 37 26.85 14.45 -73.70
N LYS A 38 25.67 13.82 -73.75
CA LYS A 38 25.10 13.30 -75.01
C LYS A 38 24.75 14.41 -75.99
N GLN A 39 24.26 15.53 -75.52
CA GLN A 39 24.00 16.71 -76.37
C GLN A 39 25.24 17.33 -76.93
N VAL A 40 26.37 17.40 -76.17
CA VAL A 40 27.68 17.88 -76.66
C VAL A 40 28.13 17.07 -77.82
N VAL A 41 27.98 15.71 -77.80
CA VAL A 41 28.36 14.86 -78.95
C VAL A 41 27.45 15.13 -80.14
N THR A 42 26.13 15.20 -79.89
CA THR A 42 25.18 15.40 -81.00
C THR A 42 25.33 16.76 -81.72
N SER A 43 25.80 17.77 -81.02
CA SER A 43 26.02 19.12 -81.58
C SER A 43 27.31 19.24 -82.37
N GLY A 44 28.25 18.30 -82.23
CA GLY A 44 29.61 18.41 -82.83
C GLY A 44 30.49 19.56 -82.19
N TYR A 45 30.16 20.04 -81.01
CA TYR A 45 30.80 21.16 -80.34
C TYR A 45 32.25 20.92 -80.00
N LEU A 46 32.70 19.68 -79.93
CA LEU A 46 34.09 19.33 -79.66
C LEU A 46 34.94 19.57 -80.88
N ASP A 47 34.38 19.49 -82.14
CA ASP A 47 35.09 19.72 -83.41
C ASP A 47 34.95 21.17 -83.84
N ASP A 48 33.77 21.79 -83.66
CA ASP A 48 33.53 23.22 -83.99
C ASP A 48 33.08 23.99 -82.75
N GLN A 49 34.01 24.64 -82.09
CA GLN A 49 33.82 25.45 -80.87
C GLN A 49 33.00 26.73 -81.10
N GLY A 50 32.39 26.90 -82.26
CA GLY A 50 31.62 28.12 -82.64
C GLY A 50 30.10 27.98 -82.37
N ASP A 51 29.61 26.82 -81.83
CA ASP A 51 28.15 26.63 -81.57
C ASP A 51 27.72 27.40 -80.32
N VAL A 52 27.17 28.59 -80.55
CA VAL A 52 26.61 29.44 -79.49
C VAL A 52 25.46 28.78 -78.76
N THR A 53 24.71 27.90 -79.41
CA THR A 53 23.56 27.21 -78.81
C THR A 53 24.02 26.23 -77.74
N MET A 54 25.13 25.56 -77.95
CA MET A 54 25.67 24.59 -76.99
C MET A 54 26.36 25.32 -75.83
N GLU A 55 27.10 26.48 -76.08
CA GLU A 55 27.62 27.32 -75.00
C GLU A 55 26.48 27.83 -74.07
N LEU A 56 25.34 28.23 -74.70
CA LEU A 56 24.18 28.64 -73.89
C LEU A 56 23.64 27.51 -73.01
N ARG A 57 23.51 26.29 -73.52
CA ARG A 57 23.04 25.11 -72.72
C ARG A 57 24.00 24.76 -71.57
N LEU A 58 25.31 24.81 -71.82
CA LEU A 58 26.32 24.62 -70.77
C LEU A 58 26.25 25.70 -69.70
N SER A 59 25.99 26.95 -70.12
CA SER A 59 25.76 28.07 -69.19
C SER A 59 24.47 27.94 -68.42
N GLU A 60 23.36 27.51 -69.04
CA GLU A 60 22.09 27.24 -68.39
C GLU A 60 22.23 26.16 -67.35
N LEU A 61 22.89 25.04 -67.59
CA LEU A 61 23.19 24.02 -66.60
C LEU A 61 23.95 24.62 -65.42
N ALA A 62 25.03 25.39 -65.68
CA ALA A 62 25.83 26.01 -64.62
C ALA A 62 24.99 26.93 -63.71
N GLN A 63 24.09 27.72 -64.33
CA GLN A 63 23.13 28.55 -63.54
C GLN A 63 22.13 27.70 -62.75
N LEU A 64 21.59 26.64 -63.36
CA LEU A 64 20.59 25.80 -62.75
C LEU A 64 21.12 25.02 -61.54
N ILE A 65 22.38 24.57 -61.61
CA ILE A 65 23.05 23.91 -60.47
C ILE A 65 23.73 24.91 -59.52
N SER A 66 23.63 26.22 -59.81
CA SER A 66 24.34 27.26 -59.05
C SER A 66 25.83 26.90 -58.87
N GLY A 67 26.43 26.39 -59.93
CA GLY A 67 27.75 25.77 -59.87
C GLY A 67 28.59 25.99 -61.10
N ARG A 68 29.63 25.19 -61.29
CA ARG A 68 30.60 25.28 -62.39
C ARG A 68 30.45 24.12 -63.34
N VAL A 69 30.41 24.41 -64.63
CA VAL A 69 30.43 23.40 -65.70
C VAL A 69 31.62 23.60 -66.52
N MET A 70 32.38 22.53 -66.74
CA MET A 70 33.61 22.54 -67.60
C MET A 70 33.52 21.38 -68.59
N LEU A 71 34.02 21.70 -69.79
CA LEU A 71 34.21 20.73 -70.84
C LEU A 71 35.71 20.62 -71.14
N VAL A 72 36.22 19.36 -71.14
CA VAL A 72 37.62 19.05 -71.32
C VAL A 72 37.73 18.13 -72.52
N ASP A 73 38.70 18.39 -73.44
CA ASP A 73 38.92 17.52 -74.58
C ASP A 73 39.77 16.26 -74.29
N SER A 74 40.01 15.40 -75.27
CA SER A 74 40.85 14.21 -75.15
C SER A 74 42.29 14.50 -74.73
N SER A 75 42.80 15.74 -74.94
CA SER A 75 44.11 16.19 -74.51
C SER A 75 44.10 16.77 -73.08
N LEU A 76 43.03 16.63 -72.38
CA LEU A 76 42.82 17.22 -71.05
C LEU A 76 42.88 18.75 -71.01
N ARG A 77 42.59 19.40 -72.12
CA ARG A 77 42.50 20.84 -72.23
C ARG A 77 41.06 21.32 -72.07
N VAL A 78 40.87 22.37 -71.29
CA VAL A 78 39.52 22.94 -71.01
C VAL A 78 39.09 23.74 -72.26
N ILE A 79 38.03 23.23 -72.90
CA ILE A 79 37.41 23.88 -74.06
C ILE A 79 36.38 24.91 -73.62
N TYR A 80 35.57 24.56 -72.60
CA TYR A 80 34.58 25.45 -72.04
C TYR A 80 34.66 25.45 -70.48
N ASP A 81 34.49 26.61 -69.95
CA ASP A 81 34.41 26.82 -68.50
C ASP A 81 33.39 27.93 -68.21
N SER A 82 32.32 27.58 -67.49
CA SER A 82 31.27 28.56 -67.15
C SER A 82 31.79 29.79 -66.38
N TYR A 83 32.92 29.62 -65.65
CA TYR A 83 33.54 30.72 -64.91
C TYR A 83 34.68 31.43 -65.73
N SER A 84 34.97 30.89 -66.91
CA SER A 84 36.02 31.43 -67.79
C SER A 84 37.41 31.52 -67.17
N ILE A 85 37.68 30.81 -66.05
CA ILE A 85 38.97 30.91 -65.31
C ILE A 85 40.07 30.04 -65.95
N ASP A 86 39.65 28.81 -66.36
CA ASP A 86 40.64 27.81 -66.83
C ASP A 86 40.49 27.47 -68.33
N LYS A 87 39.67 28.17 -69.06
CA LYS A 87 39.53 27.97 -70.53
C LYS A 87 40.88 28.01 -71.22
N GLY A 88 41.20 26.98 -72.04
CA GLY A 88 42.43 26.79 -72.75
C GLY A 88 43.60 26.19 -71.96
N LYS A 89 43.48 25.98 -70.66
CA LYS A 89 44.51 25.36 -69.82
C LYS A 89 44.37 23.85 -69.81
N VAL A 90 45.44 23.13 -69.51
CA VAL A 90 45.38 21.68 -69.22
C VAL A 90 44.95 21.49 -67.80
N PHE A 91 43.92 20.65 -67.58
CA PHE A 91 43.26 20.38 -66.28
C PHE A 91 43.53 18.96 -65.80
N LEU A 92 44.55 18.80 -64.96
CA LEU A 92 45.06 17.54 -64.47
C LEU A 92 44.44 17.23 -63.06
N TRP A 93 43.15 16.97 -63.01
CA TRP A 93 42.50 16.52 -61.77
C TRP A 93 42.26 15.02 -61.89
N GLU A 94 42.53 14.29 -60.80
CA GLU A 94 42.47 12.81 -60.77
C GLU A 94 41.14 12.26 -61.31
N ASN A 95 40.00 12.84 -60.90
CA ASN A 95 38.72 12.41 -61.39
C ASN A 95 38.47 12.65 -62.89
N VAL A 96 38.96 13.73 -63.38
CA VAL A 96 38.90 14.01 -64.84
C VAL A 96 39.79 13.03 -65.64
N THR A 97 40.97 12.72 -65.10
CA THR A 97 41.88 11.75 -65.74
C THR A 97 41.27 10.34 -65.74
N LYS A 98 40.61 9.92 -64.61
CA LYS A 98 39.88 8.67 -64.57
C LYS A 98 38.67 8.64 -65.50
N SER A 99 37.94 9.73 -65.59
CA SER A 99 36.84 9.87 -66.56
C SER A 99 37.27 9.83 -67.98
N ALA A 100 38.45 10.39 -68.32
CA ALA A 100 39.05 10.25 -69.65
C ALA A 100 39.42 8.81 -70.00
N ASN A 101 39.48 7.90 -68.98
CA ASN A 101 39.65 6.42 -69.18
C ASN A 101 38.36 5.68 -69.17
N GLY A 102 37.20 6.36 -69.16
CA GLY A 102 35.87 5.76 -69.22
C GLY A 102 35.12 5.57 -67.89
N GLU A 103 35.69 6.03 -66.76
CA GLU A 103 35.02 5.93 -65.47
C GLU A 103 34.09 7.13 -65.27
N MET A 104 32.85 6.85 -64.82
CA MET A 104 31.93 7.89 -64.36
C MET A 104 32.09 8.05 -62.86
N LEU A 105 32.43 9.28 -62.39
CA LEU A 105 32.76 9.51 -61.00
C LEU A 105 31.97 10.67 -60.45
N THR A 106 31.46 10.51 -59.20
CA THR A 106 30.89 11.58 -58.40
C THR A 106 31.69 11.69 -57.12
N TYR A 107 32.23 12.86 -56.88
CA TYR A 107 33.03 13.20 -55.70
C TYR A 107 32.31 14.21 -54.86
N VAL A 108 32.23 13.95 -53.54
CA VAL A 108 31.62 14.86 -52.56
C VAL A 108 32.72 15.46 -51.69
N ASP A 109 33.00 16.72 -51.90
CA ASP A 109 33.85 17.52 -51.01
C ASP A 109 33.04 18.09 -49.86
N ARG A 110 33.04 17.35 -48.73
CA ARG A 110 32.32 17.75 -47.50
C ARG A 110 32.90 18.99 -46.84
N LYS A 111 34.17 19.34 -47.12
CA LYS A 111 34.81 20.51 -46.51
C LYS A 111 34.34 21.80 -47.15
N ASN A 112 34.19 21.79 -48.47
CA ASN A 112 33.76 22.94 -49.25
C ASN A 112 32.28 22.90 -49.63
N ASN A 113 31.54 21.87 -49.20
CA ASN A 113 30.14 21.65 -49.55
C ASN A 113 29.89 21.64 -51.06
N ILE A 114 30.70 20.90 -51.81
CA ILE A 114 30.62 20.82 -53.26
C ILE A 114 30.50 19.35 -53.67
N ILE A 115 29.54 19.07 -54.55
CA ILE A 115 29.46 17.79 -55.29
C ILE A 115 30.00 18.04 -56.70
N THR A 116 30.92 17.19 -57.13
CA THR A 116 31.47 17.25 -58.50
C THR A 116 31.25 15.91 -59.18
N THR A 117 30.65 15.95 -60.36
CA THR A 117 30.47 14.79 -61.21
C THR A 117 31.31 14.95 -62.48
N THR A 118 32.03 13.90 -62.84
CA THR A 118 32.78 13.81 -64.09
C THR A 118 32.24 12.67 -64.96
N ILE A 119 31.89 12.97 -66.20
CA ILE A 119 31.29 12.06 -67.16
C ILE A 119 32.09 12.02 -68.43
N PRO A 120 32.53 10.85 -68.89
CA PRO A 120 33.17 10.71 -70.17
C PRO A 120 32.19 11.02 -71.30
N ILE A 121 32.64 11.79 -72.29
CA ILE A 121 31.90 12.06 -73.52
C ILE A 121 32.39 11.09 -74.57
N THR A 122 31.44 10.16 -74.93
CA THR A 122 31.76 9.07 -75.84
C THR A 122 31.07 9.26 -77.19
N THR A 123 31.78 9.02 -78.24
CA THR A 123 31.28 8.97 -79.64
C THR A 123 31.50 7.52 -80.19
N ILE A 124 30.90 7.27 -81.33
CA ILE A 124 31.12 6.00 -82.06
C ILE A 124 32.07 6.38 -83.24
N ASN A 125 33.25 5.76 -83.29
CA ASN A 125 34.21 5.98 -84.39
C ASN A 125 33.76 5.20 -85.64
N ASP A 126 34.54 5.41 -86.74
CA ASP A 126 34.26 4.75 -88.03
C ASP A 126 34.35 3.23 -87.98
N GLU A 127 34.96 2.63 -86.91
CA GLU A 127 35.12 1.20 -86.70
C GLU A 127 34.01 0.65 -85.79
N ASN A 128 33.01 1.47 -85.44
CA ASN A 128 31.85 1.15 -84.57
C ASN A 128 32.25 0.84 -83.10
N GLU A 129 33.39 1.39 -82.66
CA GLU A 129 33.88 1.32 -81.28
C GLU A 129 33.62 2.65 -80.55
N LEU A 130 33.37 2.51 -79.21
CA LEU A 130 33.20 3.69 -78.37
C LEU A 130 34.55 4.40 -78.12
N GLU A 131 34.66 5.61 -78.60
CA GLU A 131 35.82 6.49 -78.38
C GLU A 131 35.50 7.62 -77.44
N ILE A 132 36.37 7.88 -76.45
CA ILE A 132 36.23 9.00 -75.53
C ILE A 132 36.82 10.27 -76.09
N VAL A 133 35.99 11.23 -76.43
CA VAL A 133 36.39 12.50 -77.10
C VAL A 133 36.50 13.63 -76.09
N GLY A 134 36.12 13.45 -74.85
CA GLY A 134 36.27 14.48 -73.81
C GLY A 134 35.64 14.06 -72.51
N VAL A 135 35.64 14.99 -71.53
CA VAL A 135 35.02 14.82 -70.19
C VAL A 135 34.20 16.06 -69.87
N LEU A 136 32.96 15.84 -69.47
CA LEU A 136 32.11 16.85 -68.84
C LEU A 136 32.28 16.82 -67.34
N LEU A 137 32.65 17.98 -66.74
CA LEU A 137 32.69 18.17 -65.28
C LEU A 137 31.65 19.17 -64.90
N ALA A 138 30.82 18.79 -63.93
CA ALA A 138 29.81 19.64 -63.31
C ALA A 138 30.01 19.63 -61.80
N SER A 139 30.10 20.82 -61.21
CA SER A 139 30.26 21.02 -59.77
C SER A 139 29.10 21.84 -59.26
N GLU A 140 28.41 21.36 -58.22
CA GLU A 140 27.28 22.01 -57.60
C GLU A 140 27.55 22.29 -56.12
N SER A 141 27.10 23.44 -55.64
CA SER A 141 27.19 23.78 -54.21
C SER A 141 26.00 23.19 -53.43
N VAL A 142 26.32 22.46 -52.36
CA VAL A 142 25.30 21.93 -51.46
C VAL A 142 25.10 22.73 -50.17
N ASN A 143 25.44 24.02 -50.21
CA ASN A 143 25.25 24.93 -49.06
C ASN A 143 23.81 25.01 -48.61
N SER A 144 22.86 24.89 -49.53
CA SER A 144 21.43 24.84 -49.21
C SER A 144 21.07 23.69 -48.24
N ILE A 145 21.79 22.55 -48.34
CA ILE A 145 21.60 21.42 -47.40
C ILE A 145 22.04 21.83 -46.00
N SER A 146 23.15 22.53 -45.84
CA SER A 146 23.65 23.04 -44.56
C SER A 146 22.73 24.10 -43.96
N GLU A 147 22.20 25.01 -44.79
CA GLU A 147 21.24 26.04 -44.33
C GLU A 147 19.91 25.38 -43.85
N ASN A 148 19.38 24.44 -44.62
CA ASN A 148 18.19 23.71 -44.22
C ASN A 148 18.40 22.86 -42.96
N LEU A 149 19.59 22.27 -42.79
CA LEU A 149 19.98 21.55 -41.60
C LEU A 149 19.95 22.46 -40.35
N ASN A 150 20.56 23.67 -40.46
CA ASN A 150 20.54 24.64 -39.36
C ASN A 150 19.14 25.10 -39.00
N TYR A 151 18.26 25.24 -39.98
CA TYR A 151 16.85 25.53 -39.75
C TYR A 151 16.13 24.38 -38.99
N ILE A 152 16.34 23.13 -39.40
CA ILE A 152 15.82 21.95 -38.75
C ILE A 152 16.29 21.88 -37.29
N ILE A 153 17.60 22.03 -37.06
CA ILE A 153 18.19 22.05 -35.71
C ILE A 153 17.57 23.14 -34.83
N SER A 154 17.33 24.33 -35.41
CA SER A 154 16.69 25.41 -34.66
C SER A 154 15.27 25.08 -34.21
N ILE A 155 14.47 24.45 -35.08
CA ILE A 155 13.13 23.98 -34.72
C ILE A 155 13.22 22.88 -33.66
N GLU A 156 14.13 21.91 -33.80
CA GLU A 156 14.32 20.84 -32.80
C GLU A 156 14.66 21.40 -31.42
N LEU A 157 15.52 22.44 -31.36
CA LEU A 157 15.86 23.10 -30.09
C LEU A 157 14.66 23.81 -29.45
N ILE A 158 13.84 24.49 -30.26
CA ILE A 158 12.61 25.15 -29.76
C ILE A 158 11.64 24.10 -29.20
N VAL A 159 11.41 23.00 -29.93
CA VAL A 159 10.53 21.91 -29.50
C VAL A 159 11.07 21.26 -28.22
N LEU A 160 12.37 21.01 -28.14
CA LEU A 160 13.01 20.45 -26.95
C LEU A 160 12.81 21.36 -25.73
N PHE A 161 13.01 22.69 -25.91
CA PHE A 161 12.80 23.66 -24.83
C PHE A 161 11.33 23.65 -24.31
N LEU A 162 10.37 23.62 -25.23
CA LEU A 162 8.94 23.53 -24.88
C LEU A 162 8.60 22.23 -24.14
N LEU A 163 9.16 21.09 -24.58
CA LEU A 163 8.96 19.81 -23.91
C LEU A 163 9.54 19.79 -22.48
N ILE A 164 10.72 20.38 -22.30
CA ILE A 164 11.32 20.51 -20.96
C ILE A 164 10.45 21.39 -20.06
N GLY A 165 9.99 22.53 -20.56
CA GLY A 165 9.09 23.43 -19.82
C GLY A 165 7.79 22.74 -19.43
N PHE A 166 7.18 21.99 -20.35
CA PHE A 166 5.98 21.20 -20.08
C PHE A 166 6.22 20.11 -19.03
N ALA A 167 7.34 19.38 -19.13
CA ALA A 167 7.69 18.33 -18.17
C ALA A 167 7.91 18.90 -16.75
N ILE A 168 8.55 20.07 -16.63
CA ILE A 168 8.73 20.75 -15.34
C ILE A 168 7.37 21.17 -14.77
N LEU A 169 6.52 21.80 -15.58
CA LEU A 169 5.18 22.23 -15.17
C LEU A 169 4.35 21.03 -14.69
N LEU A 170 4.35 19.94 -15.46
CA LEU A 170 3.65 18.71 -15.11
C LEU A 170 4.20 18.11 -13.82
N GLY A 171 5.53 18.09 -13.65
CA GLY A 171 6.20 17.62 -12.43
C GLY A 171 5.79 18.42 -11.19
N ILE A 172 5.67 19.75 -11.30
CA ILE A 172 5.20 20.61 -10.19
C ILE A 172 3.74 20.31 -9.85
N ILE A 173 2.87 20.21 -10.87
CA ILE A 173 1.44 19.91 -10.65
C ILE A 173 1.26 18.55 -10.00
N LEU A 174 1.91 17.51 -10.52
CA LEU A 174 1.83 16.15 -9.97
C LEU A 174 2.46 16.07 -8.57
N GLY A 175 3.62 16.71 -8.38
CA GLY A 175 4.28 16.77 -7.08
C GLY A 175 3.37 17.37 -6.00
N ASN A 176 2.79 18.53 -6.28
CA ASN A 176 1.86 19.17 -5.34
C ASN A 176 0.60 18.33 -5.09
N ARG A 177 0.06 17.68 -6.13
CA ARG A 177 -1.16 16.89 -6.01
C ARG A 177 -0.97 15.58 -5.22
N TYR A 178 0.18 14.92 -5.38
CA TYR A 178 0.43 13.60 -4.76
C TYR A 178 1.33 13.65 -3.54
N SER A 179 2.28 14.56 -3.47
CA SER A 179 3.24 14.64 -2.37
C SER A 179 2.70 15.44 -1.18
N SER A 180 1.95 16.52 -1.41
CA SER A 180 1.43 17.38 -0.33
C SER A 180 0.55 16.61 0.65
N PRO A 181 -0.46 15.81 0.25
CA PRO A 181 -1.30 15.07 1.20
C PRO A 181 -0.51 14.09 2.08
N ILE A 182 0.53 13.47 1.51
CA ILE A 182 1.41 12.56 2.27
C ILE A 182 2.23 13.34 3.31
N THR A 183 2.76 14.49 2.92
CA THR A 183 3.55 15.34 3.82
C THR A 183 2.68 15.89 4.94
N ASP A 184 1.46 16.30 4.62
CA ASP A 184 0.47 16.81 5.58
C ASP A 184 0.06 15.70 6.57
N ALA A 185 -0.23 14.48 6.09
CA ALA A 185 -0.49 13.32 6.93
C ALA A 185 0.69 13.03 7.86
N SER A 186 1.91 12.99 7.32
CA SER A 186 3.13 12.74 8.11
C SER A 186 3.38 13.80 9.18
N SER A 187 3.13 15.07 8.86
CA SER A 187 3.29 16.17 9.82
C SER A 187 2.27 16.13 10.96
N GLN A 188 1.01 15.76 10.64
CA GLN A 188 -0.04 15.57 11.65
C GLN A 188 0.26 14.38 12.55
N LEU A 189 0.79 13.28 11.99
CA LEU A 189 1.26 12.13 12.77
C LEU A 189 2.39 12.51 13.75
N ASP A 190 3.41 13.24 13.30
CA ASP A 190 4.55 13.64 14.16
C ASP A 190 4.14 14.59 15.29
N THR A 191 3.19 15.48 15.03
CA THR A 191 2.64 16.39 16.05
C THR A 191 1.65 15.68 16.99
N GLY A 192 0.85 14.73 16.47
CA GLY A 192 -0.09 13.94 17.25
C GLY A 192 0.60 13.00 18.24
N ILE A 193 1.76 12.44 17.89
CA ILE A 193 2.50 11.50 18.76
C ILE A 193 3.28 12.23 19.87
N LYS A 194 3.62 13.51 19.70
CA LYS A 194 4.37 14.30 20.70
C LYS A 194 3.53 14.83 21.87
N GLY A 195 2.21 14.70 21.82
CA GLY A 195 1.29 15.05 22.89
C GLY A 195 0.87 13.85 23.73
N ASP A 196 0.28 14.08 24.91
CA ASP A 196 -0.28 13.04 25.78
C ASP A 196 -1.52 12.34 25.18
N LYS A 197 -2.04 12.86 24.09
CA LYS A 197 -3.15 12.26 23.32
C LYS A 197 -2.79 12.17 21.84
N ILE A 198 -3.04 10.99 21.26
CA ILE A 198 -2.92 10.79 19.82
C ILE A 198 -4.15 11.40 19.17
N ASN A 199 -3.98 12.53 18.47
CA ASN A 199 -5.09 13.18 17.79
C ASN A 199 -5.41 12.50 16.46
N SER A 200 -6.69 12.52 16.10
CA SER A 200 -7.14 12.09 14.77
C SER A 200 -6.51 12.96 13.68
N ILE A 201 -6.21 12.36 12.53
CA ILE A 201 -5.69 13.07 11.36
C ILE A 201 -6.83 13.36 10.38
N ASP A 202 -6.88 14.61 9.89
CA ASP A 202 -7.80 15.02 8.81
C ASP A 202 -6.98 15.38 7.58
N VAL A 203 -6.94 14.45 6.61
CA VAL A 203 -6.19 14.61 5.37
C VAL A 203 -7.15 14.45 4.21
N LYS A 204 -7.16 15.47 3.33
CA LYS A 204 -7.90 15.44 2.06
C LYS A 204 -6.94 15.22 0.92
N GLY A 205 -7.19 14.22 0.10
CA GLY A 205 -6.31 13.88 -1.01
C GLY A 205 -6.94 12.89 -1.97
N TYR A 206 -6.15 11.95 -2.41
CA TYR A 206 -6.64 10.83 -3.19
C TYR A 206 -7.13 9.71 -2.26
N SER A 207 -8.01 8.84 -2.78
CA SER A 207 -8.78 7.84 -2.01
C SER A 207 -7.94 6.98 -1.07
N GLU A 208 -6.72 6.60 -1.50
CA GLU A 208 -5.83 5.75 -0.71
C GLU A 208 -5.29 6.43 0.55
N ILE A 209 -5.05 7.74 0.50
CA ILE A 209 -4.63 8.52 1.67
C ILE A 209 -5.80 8.79 2.62
N GLU A 210 -6.99 9.06 2.08
CA GLU A 210 -8.20 9.23 2.90
C GLU A 210 -8.57 7.92 3.61
N GLU A 211 -8.45 6.79 2.93
CA GLU A 211 -8.65 5.47 3.52
C GLU A 211 -7.62 5.17 4.61
N LEU A 212 -6.33 5.44 4.36
CA LEU A 212 -5.27 5.29 5.36
C LEU A 212 -5.53 6.14 6.60
N ALA A 213 -5.93 7.40 6.41
CA ALA A 213 -6.29 8.31 7.51
C ALA A 213 -7.49 7.78 8.30
N SER A 214 -8.51 7.26 7.63
CA SER A 214 -9.68 6.65 8.27
C SER A 214 -9.31 5.41 9.09
N GLN A 215 -8.49 4.52 8.54
CA GLN A 215 -8.01 3.34 9.27
C GLN A 215 -7.17 3.75 10.48
N PHE A 216 -6.26 4.71 10.32
CA PHE A 216 -5.47 5.23 11.44
C PHE A 216 -6.36 5.81 12.55
N ASN A 217 -7.36 6.64 12.21
CA ASN A 217 -8.29 7.20 13.17
C ASN A 217 -9.09 6.11 13.91
N THR A 218 -9.44 5.04 13.21
CA THR A 218 -10.09 3.87 13.83
C THR A 218 -9.17 3.21 14.87
N TYR A 219 -7.88 3.07 14.56
CA TYR A 219 -6.89 2.54 15.52
C TYR A 219 -6.68 3.48 16.71
N VAL A 220 -6.62 4.79 16.49
CA VAL A 220 -6.50 5.78 17.55
C VAL A 220 -7.68 5.70 18.52
N ASN A 221 -8.91 5.72 17.99
CA ASN A 221 -10.11 5.60 18.80
C ASN A 221 -10.14 4.28 19.59
N LYS A 222 -9.71 3.18 18.98
CA LYS A 222 -9.61 1.89 19.68
C LYS A 222 -8.56 1.92 20.81
N MET A 223 -7.43 2.58 20.58
CA MET A 223 -6.40 2.77 21.61
C MET A 223 -6.91 3.64 22.78
N GLU A 224 -7.60 4.74 22.50
CA GLU A 224 -8.21 5.59 23.53
C GLU A 224 -9.21 4.80 24.38
N THR A 225 -10.11 4.04 23.73
CA THR A 225 -11.07 3.18 24.45
C THR A 225 -10.37 2.15 25.34
N ILE A 226 -9.27 1.55 24.87
CA ILE A 226 -8.48 0.60 25.65
C ILE A 226 -7.82 1.30 26.86
N ASP A 227 -7.26 2.48 26.65
CA ASP A 227 -6.59 3.22 27.73
C ASP A 227 -7.60 3.73 28.78
N GLU A 228 -8.74 4.24 28.35
CA GLU A 228 -9.86 4.61 29.24
C GLU A 228 -10.33 3.41 30.07
N SER A 229 -10.58 2.27 29.42
CA SER A 229 -10.96 1.03 30.11
C SER A 229 -9.90 0.56 31.11
N ARG A 230 -8.61 0.72 30.77
CA ARG A 230 -7.50 0.39 31.67
C ARG A 230 -7.43 1.34 32.87
N GLN A 231 -7.62 2.64 32.65
CA GLN A 231 -7.64 3.62 33.73
C GLN A 231 -8.81 3.41 34.68
N GLU A 232 -10.01 3.14 34.13
CA GLU A 232 -11.19 2.78 34.89
C GLU A 232 -10.97 1.51 35.72
N PHE A 233 -10.40 0.48 35.10
CA PHE A 233 -10.02 -0.75 35.80
C PHE A 233 -9.11 -0.47 37.00
N VAL A 234 -8.01 0.28 36.82
CA VAL A 234 -7.08 0.62 37.91
C VAL A 234 -7.77 1.43 39.01
N SER A 235 -8.62 2.38 38.64
CA SER A 235 -9.41 3.17 39.59
C SER A 235 -10.35 2.28 40.41
N ASN A 236 -11.11 1.41 39.74
CA ASN A 236 -12.06 0.51 40.39
C ASN A 236 -11.36 -0.50 41.31
N VAL A 237 -10.24 -1.10 40.88
CA VAL A 237 -9.38 -1.93 41.73
C VAL A 237 -8.95 -1.19 42.99
N SER A 238 -8.44 0.05 42.83
CA SER A 238 -7.97 0.86 43.95
C SER A 238 -9.09 1.15 44.95
N HIS A 239 -10.30 1.41 44.46
CA HIS A 239 -11.47 1.65 45.32
C HIS A 239 -11.95 0.39 46.03
N GLU A 240 -12.04 -0.74 45.34
CA GLU A 240 -12.53 -2.03 45.91
C GLU A 240 -11.52 -2.60 46.92
N LEU A 241 -10.22 -2.36 46.80
CA LEU A 241 -9.22 -2.76 47.78
C LEU A 241 -9.11 -1.79 48.96
N LYS A 242 -9.33 -0.48 48.77
CA LYS A 242 -9.22 0.51 49.85
C LYS A 242 -10.32 0.37 50.89
N THR A 243 -11.52 0.03 50.48
CA THR A 243 -12.68 -0.03 51.38
C THR A 243 -12.52 -1.10 52.47
N PRO A 244 -12.23 -2.41 52.14
CA PRO A 244 -12.04 -3.46 53.17
C PRO A 244 -10.80 -3.16 54.05
N LEU A 245 -9.68 -2.66 53.45
CA LEU A 245 -8.51 -2.26 54.26
C LEU A 245 -8.83 -1.17 55.27
N THR A 246 -9.67 -0.22 54.89
CA THR A 246 -10.12 0.83 55.83
C THR A 246 -11.02 0.28 56.94
N SER A 247 -11.91 -0.63 56.59
CA SER A 247 -12.80 -1.34 57.55
C SER A 247 -11.97 -2.14 58.56
N MET A 248 -11.04 -2.97 58.09
CA MET A 248 -10.12 -3.74 58.94
C MET A 248 -9.33 -2.84 59.86
N LYS A 249 -8.83 -1.68 59.32
CA LYS A 249 -8.09 -0.71 60.14
C LYS A 249 -8.93 -0.14 61.27
N VAL A 250 -10.19 0.26 60.99
CA VAL A 250 -11.11 0.80 61.98
C VAL A 250 -11.43 -0.23 63.05
N LEU A 251 -11.68 -1.49 62.66
CA LEU A 251 -11.91 -2.60 63.58
C LEU A 251 -10.68 -2.85 64.46
N ALA A 252 -9.48 -2.88 63.88
CA ALA A 252 -8.24 -3.06 64.62
C ALA A 252 -7.96 -1.88 65.57
N ASP A 253 -8.14 -0.62 65.14
CA ASP A 253 -7.98 0.57 65.96
C ASP A 253 -8.99 0.57 67.11
N SER A 254 -10.21 0.10 66.90
CA SER A 254 -11.24 -0.09 67.94
C SER A 254 -10.82 -1.14 68.94
N LEU A 255 -10.31 -2.29 68.53
CA LEU A 255 -9.72 -3.32 69.40
C LEU A 255 -8.62 -2.82 70.28
N ILE A 256 -7.68 -2.01 69.73
CA ILE A 256 -6.57 -1.42 70.48
C ILE A 256 -7.07 -0.42 71.52
N GLY A 257 -8.14 0.31 71.17
CA GLY A 257 -8.75 1.30 72.08
C GLY A 257 -9.65 0.72 73.17
N MET A 258 -10.02 -0.55 73.07
CA MET A 258 -10.84 -1.26 74.06
C MET A 258 -9.96 -1.65 75.26
N GLY A 259 -10.11 -1.04 76.39
CA GLY A 259 -9.44 -1.42 77.64
C GLY A 259 -9.89 -2.81 78.13
N ASP A 260 -10.50 -2.93 79.34
CA ASP A 260 -10.99 -4.16 79.91
C ASP A 260 -12.39 -4.57 79.33
N ALA A 261 -12.47 -4.81 78.01
CA ALA A 261 -13.71 -5.27 77.37
C ALA A 261 -13.91 -6.79 77.58
N PRO A 262 -15.17 -7.29 77.51
CA PRO A 262 -15.46 -8.73 77.54
C PRO A 262 -14.76 -9.50 76.39
N VAL A 263 -14.31 -10.72 76.70
CA VAL A 263 -13.59 -11.56 75.73
C VAL A 263 -14.44 -11.86 74.48
N GLU A 264 -15.75 -11.96 74.66
CA GLU A 264 -16.73 -12.19 73.58
C GLU A 264 -16.66 -11.05 72.56
N LEU A 265 -16.47 -9.78 72.96
CA LEU A 265 -16.38 -8.65 72.07
C LEU A 265 -15.06 -8.67 71.27
N TYR A 266 -13.94 -9.09 71.89
CA TYR A 266 -12.67 -9.29 71.16
C TYR A 266 -12.82 -10.39 70.09
N GLN A 267 -13.55 -11.48 70.41
CA GLN A 267 -13.80 -12.59 69.47
C GLN A 267 -14.64 -12.11 68.28
N GLU A 268 -15.66 -11.28 68.52
CA GLU A 268 -16.51 -10.70 67.49
C GLU A 268 -15.68 -9.84 66.50
N PHE A 269 -14.94 -8.88 67.01
CA PHE A 269 -14.10 -8.00 66.17
C PHE A 269 -12.99 -8.74 65.41
N ILE A 270 -12.35 -9.74 66.03
CA ILE A 270 -11.37 -10.59 65.37
C ILE A 270 -12.07 -11.44 64.27
N GLY A 271 -13.28 -11.90 64.54
CA GLY A 271 -14.11 -12.61 63.54
C GLY A 271 -14.39 -11.73 62.33
N ASP A 272 -14.82 -10.47 62.57
CA ASP A 272 -15.12 -9.52 61.50
C ASP A 272 -13.85 -9.18 60.67
N ILE A 273 -12.70 -8.99 61.33
CA ILE A 273 -11.43 -8.80 60.64
C ILE A 273 -11.06 -10.00 59.81
N SER A 274 -11.23 -11.22 60.33
CA SER A 274 -10.95 -12.46 59.58
C SER A 274 -11.84 -12.58 58.35
N GLN A 275 -13.13 -12.25 58.49
CA GLN A 275 -14.08 -12.27 57.35
C GLN A 275 -13.70 -11.25 56.29
N GLU A 276 -13.26 -10.05 56.68
CA GLU A 276 -12.80 -9.02 55.71
C GLU A 276 -11.50 -9.40 55.00
N ILE A 277 -10.57 -10.11 55.69
CA ILE A 277 -9.37 -10.68 55.06
C ILE A 277 -9.75 -11.76 54.03
N GLU A 278 -10.69 -12.65 54.36
CA GLU A 278 -11.17 -13.67 53.40
C GLU A 278 -11.79 -13.04 52.17
N ARG A 279 -12.60 -11.99 52.37
CA ARG A 279 -13.19 -11.21 51.27
C ARG A 279 -12.15 -10.55 50.39
N GLU A 280 -11.14 -9.89 50.96
CA GLU A 280 -10.04 -9.24 50.26
C GLU A 280 -9.24 -10.26 49.44
N THR A 281 -8.97 -11.43 50.02
CA THR A 281 -8.30 -12.54 49.34
C THR A 281 -9.10 -13.03 48.13
N GLY A 282 -10.43 -13.09 48.23
CA GLY A 282 -11.32 -13.38 47.12
C GLY A 282 -11.19 -12.36 45.98
N ILE A 283 -11.26 -11.06 46.32
CA ILE A 283 -11.11 -9.97 45.34
C ILE A 283 -9.77 -10.09 44.61
N ILE A 284 -8.66 -10.30 45.33
CA ILE A 284 -7.31 -10.44 44.74
C ILE A 284 -7.25 -11.65 43.81
N ASN A 285 -7.82 -12.78 44.18
CA ASN A 285 -7.86 -13.98 43.33
C ASN A 285 -8.67 -13.78 42.06
N ASP A 286 -9.82 -13.11 42.14
CA ASP A 286 -10.63 -12.74 40.98
C ASP A 286 -9.88 -11.82 40.03
N LEU A 287 -9.20 -10.82 40.58
CA LEU A 287 -8.35 -9.89 39.80
C LEU A 287 -7.20 -10.61 39.09
N LEU A 288 -6.48 -11.50 39.80
CA LEU A 288 -5.42 -12.30 39.21
C LEU A 288 -5.93 -13.22 38.12
N THR A 289 -7.10 -13.81 38.31
CA THR A 289 -7.76 -14.66 37.30
C THR A 289 -8.12 -13.85 36.06
N MET A 290 -8.72 -12.67 36.24
CA MET A 290 -9.08 -11.77 35.15
C MET A 290 -7.84 -11.30 34.36
N VAL A 291 -6.76 -10.88 35.04
CA VAL A 291 -5.51 -10.45 34.38
C VAL A 291 -4.87 -11.59 33.60
N ARG A 292 -4.98 -12.84 34.10
CA ARG A 292 -4.48 -14.00 33.37
C ARG A 292 -5.29 -14.32 32.12
N MET A 293 -6.62 -14.06 32.16
CA MET A 293 -7.51 -14.26 31.02
C MET A 293 -7.43 -13.15 29.99
N ASP A 294 -7.12 -11.91 30.38
CA ASP A 294 -7.06 -10.72 29.51
C ASP A 294 -5.83 -10.69 28.59
N LYS A 295 -4.83 -11.52 28.85
CA LYS A 295 -3.72 -11.68 27.91
C LYS A 295 -4.21 -12.39 26.66
N SER A 296 -4.18 -11.72 25.53
CA SER A 296 -4.66 -12.17 24.20
C SER A 296 -4.08 -13.51 23.70
N ASN A 297 -3.20 -14.14 24.47
CA ASN A 297 -2.61 -15.47 24.27
C ASN A 297 -2.82 -16.39 25.49
N ALA A 298 -3.88 -16.18 26.26
CA ALA A 298 -4.21 -17.14 27.31
C ALA A 298 -4.72 -18.43 26.64
N ASN A 299 -3.80 -19.32 26.28
CA ASN A 299 -4.13 -20.62 25.73
C ASN A 299 -5.04 -21.36 26.71
N LEU A 300 -6.15 -21.88 26.21
CA LEU A 300 -6.97 -22.81 26.95
C LEU A 300 -6.18 -24.10 27.15
N ASN A 301 -6.22 -24.64 28.34
CA ASN A 301 -5.71 -26.00 28.60
C ASN A 301 -6.81 -27.01 28.30
N ILE A 302 -7.02 -27.22 26.98
CA ILE A 302 -8.09 -28.08 26.48
C ILE A 302 -7.82 -29.55 26.85
N SER A 303 -8.83 -30.15 27.41
CA SER A 303 -8.87 -31.60 27.72
C SER A 303 -10.29 -32.16 27.49
N THR A 304 -10.37 -33.45 27.31
CA THR A 304 -11.66 -34.13 27.20
C THR A 304 -12.29 -34.24 28.59
N VAL A 305 -13.37 -33.54 28.85
CA VAL A 305 -14.00 -33.43 30.16
C VAL A 305 -15.42 -33.99 30.09
N ASN A 306 -15.81 -34.74 31.13
CA ASN A 306 -17.20 -35.13 31.40
C ASN A 306 -17.89 -33.96 32.11
N VAL A 307 -18.73 -33.22 31.38
CA VAL A 307 -19.41 -32.02 31.89
C VAL A 307 -20.35 -32.33 33.03
N ASN A 308 -20.99 -33.51 33.02
CA ASN A 308 -21.89 -33.93 34.08
C ASN A 308 -21.15 -34.11 35.41
N GLU A 309 -20.01 -34.82 35.39
CA GLU A 309 -19.16 -35.02 36.58
C GLU A 309 -18.59 -33.69 37.10
N LEU A 310 -18.18 -32.79 36.18
CA LEU A 310 -17.72 -31.45 36.54
C LEU A 310 -18.82 -30.67 37.30
N VAL A 311 -20.04 -30.61 36.76
CA VAL A 311 -21.18 -29.91 37.41
C VAL A 311 -21.56 -30.58 38.74
N GLU A 312 -21.60 -31.91 38.82
CA GLU A 312 -21.85 -32.63 40.08
C GLU A 312 -20.80 -32.30 41.13
N SER A 313 -19.51 -32.23 40.76
CA SER A 313 -18.45 -31.86 41.69
C SER A 313 -18.59 -30.45 42.24
N ILE A 314 -19.00 -29.49 41.39
CA ILE A 314 -19.31 -28.11 41.78
C ILE A 314 -20.51 -28.06 42.74
N LEU A 315 -21.59 -28.76 42.39
CA LEU A 315 -22.78 -28.81 43.26
C LEU A 315 -22.50 -29.43 44.62
N LYS A 316 -21.67 -30.50 44.67
CA LYS A 316 -21.25 -31.09 45.94
C LYS A 316 -20.51 -30.10 46.84
N ARG A 317 -19.70 -29.23 46.26
CA ARG A 317 -18.96 -28.18 46.98
C ARG A 317 -19.89 -27.06 47.46
N LEU A 318 -20.90 -26.67 46.64
CA LEU A 318 -21.80 -25.56 46.94
C LEU A 318 -22.99 -25.92 47.78
N ARG A 319 -23.34 -27.22 47.93
CA ARG A 319 -24.47 -27.70 48.73
C ARG A 319 -24.48 -27.19 50.16
N PRO A 320 -23.35 -27.19 50.94
CA PRO A 320 -23.37 -26.67 52.31
C PRO A 320 -23.71 -25.17 52.38
N ILE A 321 -23.34 -24.40 51.33
CA ILE A 321 -23.62 -22.96 51.25
C ILE A 321 -25.11 -22.76 50.95
N ALA A 322 -25.68 -23.52 50.03
CA ALA A 322 -27.08 -23.48 49.67
C ALA A 322 -27.98 -23.90 50.86
N GLU A 323 -27.61 -24.96 51.58
CA GLU A 323 -28.33 -25.42 52.81
C GLU A 323 -28.35 -24.33 53.90
N LYS A 324 -27.21 -23.61 54.10
CA LYS A 324 -27.15 -22.50 55.06
C LYS A 324 -28.07 -21.35 54.69
N GLN A 325 -28.32 -21.15 53.40
CA GLN A 325 -29.23 -20.09 52.88
C GLN A 325 -30.66 -20.60 52.64
N ASN A 326 -30.91 -21.89 52.94
CA ASN A 326 -32.19 -22.54 52.69
C ASN A 326 -32.62 -22.47 51.22
N VAL A 327 -31.69 -22.78 50.30
CA VAL A 327 -31.91 -22.81 48.86
C VAL A 327 -31.72 -24.23 48.36
N GLU A 328 -32.67 -24.73 47.55
CA GLU A 328 -32.62 -26.07 46.99
C GLU A 328 -31.77 -26.08 45.70
N LEU A 329 -30.84 -27.04 45.58
CA LEU A 329 -30.04 -27.26 44.36
C LEU A 329 -30.58 -28.49 43.62
N VAL A 330 -31.07 -28.27 42.38
CA VAL A 330 -31.63 -29.31 41.52
C VAL A 330 -30.76 -29.46 40.27
N LEU A 331 -30.30 -30.67 39.96
CA LEU A 331 -29.60 -31.00 38.72
C LEU A 331 -30.49 -31.87 37.84
N GLU A 332 -30.76 -31.44 36.65
CA GLU A 332 -31.41 -32.19 35.59
C GLU A 332 -30.45 -32.46 34.45
N SER A 333 -30.19 -33.70 34.15
CA SER A 333 -29.29 -34.12 33.09
C SER A 333 -29.94 -35.17 32.22
N PHE A 334 -30.06 -34.90 30.94
CA PHE A 334 -30.75 -35.78 29.99
C PHE A 334 -29.85 -36.89 29.43
N ARG A 335 -28.54 -36.65 29.37
CA ARG A 335 -27.54 -37.59 28.83
C ARG A 335 -26.13 -37.23 29.28
N PRO A 336 -25.17 -38.17 29.26
CA PRO A 336 -23.76 -37.86 29.46
C PRO A 336 -23.25 -36.96 28.38
N ILE A 337 -22.48 -35.92 28.76
CA ILE A 337 -21.89 -34.93 27.87
C ILE A 337 -20.36 -34.96 28.03
N THR A 338 -19.66 -35.23 26.94
CA THR A 338 -18.20 -35.16 26.90
C THR A 338 -17.81 -34.06 25.92
N ALA A 339 -16.97 -33.13 26.34
CA ALA A 339 -16.54 -31.98 25.52
C ALA A 339 -15.05 -31.69 25.70
N GLU A 340 -14.48 -31.05 24.69
CA GLU A 340 -13.11 -30.57 24.70
C GLU A 340 -13.07 -29.14 25.24
N VAL A 341 -12.72 -28.98 26.51
CA VAL A 341 -12.79 -27.71 27.25
C VAL A 341 -11.63 -27.57 28.24
N ASP A 342 -11.38 -26.35 28.70
CA ASP A 342 -10.55 -26.10 29.88
C ASP A 342 -11.39 -26.30 31.14
N GLU A 343 -11.16 -27.44 31.83
CA GLU A 343 -11.93 -27.85 33.00
C GLU A 343 -11.96 -26.79 34.11
N ILE A 344 -10.82 -26.12 34.32
CA ILE A 344 -10.66 -25.09 35.37
C ILE A 344 -11.46 -23.86 35.06
N LYS A 345 -11.31 -23.32 33.84
CA LYS A 345 -11.97 -22.09 33.44
C LYS A 345 -13.50 -22.30 33.30
N LEU A 346 -13.91 -23.41 32.69
CA LEU A 346 -15.33 -23.78 32.59
C LEU A 346 -15.91 -24.00 33.95
N GLY A 347 -15.22 -24.77 34.83
CA GLY A 347 -15.65 -25.02 36.19
C GLY A 347 -15.82 -23.73 37.01
N LEU A 348 -14.93 -22.75 36.81
CA LEU A 348 -15.06 -21.44 37.46
C LEU A 348 -16.30 -20.68 36.97
N ALA A 349 -16.55 -20.68 35.65
CA ALA A 349 -17.70 -20.01 35.07
C ALA A 349 -19.03 -20.61 35.60
N ILE A 350 -19.14 -21.94 35.62
CA ILE A 350 -20.33 -22.64 36.14
C ILE A 350 -20.49 -22.38 37.65
N SER A 351 -19.38 -22.44 38.41
CA SER A 351 -19.43 -22.17 39.86
C SER A 351 -19.94 -20.75 40.13
N ASN A 352 -19.47 -19.74 39.42
CA ASN A 352 -19.91 -18.36 39.58
C ASN A 352 -21.41 -18.18 39.30
N LEU A 353 -21.96 -18.85 38.26
CA LEU A 353 -23.38 -18.76 37.96
C LEU A 353 -24.22 -19.39 39.08
N ILE A 354 -23.83 -20.58 39.55
CA ILE A 354 -24.57 -21.29 40.62
C ILE A 354 -24.42 -20.51 41.95
N GLU A 355 -23.22 -20.01 42.28
CA GLU A 355 -22.99 -19.22 43.48
C GLU A 355 -23.85 -17.93 43.49
N ASN A 356 -23.97 -17.26 42.34
CA ASN A 356 -24.84 -16.10 42.20
C ASN A 356 -26.30 -16.47 42.40
N GLY A 357 -26.75 -17.58 41.78
CA GLY A 357 -28.14 -18.10 41.99
C GLY A 357 -28.45 -18.44 43.44
N ILE A 358 -27.47 -18.95 44.22
CA ILE A 358 -27.65 -19.20 45.64
C ILE A 358 -27.67 -17.89 46.43
N LYS A 359 -26.72 -17.01 46.16
CA LYS A 359 -26.41 -15.81 46.92
C LYS A 359 -27.50 -14.75 46.84
N TYR A 360 -28.08 -14.58 45.65
CA TYR A 360 -29.16 -13.62 45.41
C TYR A 360 -30.54 -14.23 45.44
N ASN A 361 -30.66 -15.44 46.01
CA ASN A 361 -31.94 -16.14 46.17
C ASN A 361 -32.70 -15.70 47.43
N ASN A 362 -33.98 -16.01 47.43
CA ASN A 362 -34.83 -15.90 48.61
C ASN A 362 -34.76 -17.20 49.44
N PRO A 363 -34.86 -17.12 50.79
CA PRO A 363 -34.94 -18.33 51.61
C PRO A 363 -36.13 -19.19 51.20
N GLY A 364 -35.89 -20.48 50.94
CA GLY A 364 -36.91 -21.41 50.42
C GLY A 364 -37.02 -21.47 48.91
N GLY A 365 -36.15 -20.73 48.19
CA GLY A 365 -36.04 -20.77 46.74
C GLY A 365 -35.19 -21.94 46.23
N PHE A 366 -34.98 -21.95 44.92
CA PHE A 366 -34.22 -23.01 44.24
C PHE A 366 -33.19 -22.43 43.26
N VAL A 367 -32.20 -23.26 42.94
CA VAL A 367 -31.32 -23.08 41.74
C VAL A 367 -31.40 -24.39 40.97
N HIS A 368 -31.92 -24.30 39.75
CA HIS A 368 -32.10 -25.45 38.86
C HIS A 368 -31.06 -25.38 37.74
N ILE A 369 -30.23 -26.41 37.66
CA ILE A 369 -29.21 -26.57 36.65
C ILE A 369 -29.66 -27.65 35.67
N SER A 370 -29.81 -27.33 34.40
CA SER A 370 -30.12 -28.32 33.37
C SER A 370 -29.00 -28.45 32.34
N LEU A 371 -28.66 -29.70 32.02
CA LEU A 371 -27.62 -30.05 31.05
C LEU A 371 -28.25 -30.74 29.85
N ASN A 372 -27.93 -30.26 28.65
CA ASN A 372 -28.33 -30.87 27.39
C ASN A 372 -27.23 -30.72 26.33
N SER A 373 -27.33 -31.50 25.25
CA SER A 373 -26.41 -31.35 24.09
C SER A 373 -27.09 -31.77 22.80
N ASP A 374 -26.65 -31.19 21.70
CA ASP A 374 -26.95 -31.66 20.36
C ASP A 374 -25.68 -32.26 19.70
N HIS A 375 -25.56 -32.23 18.38
CA HIS A 375 -24.42 -32.78 17.65
C HIS A 375 -23.19 -31.87 17.62
N GLN A 376 -23.33 -30.57 17.95
CA GLN A 376 -22.31 -29.56 17.84
C GLN A 376 -22.01 -28.84 19.16
N TYR A 377 -23.02 -28.68 20.00
CA TYR A 377 -22.94 -27.87 21.21
C TYR A 377 -23.49 -28.63 22.41
N PHE A 378 -23.01 -28.26 23.59
CA PHE A 378 -23.69 -28.54 24.83
C PHE A 378 -24.23 -27.24 25.44
N TYR A 379 -25.29 -27.41 26.23
CA TYR A 379 -26.06 -26.35 26.83
C TYR A 379 -26.11 -26.53 28.32
N ILE A 380 -25.83 -25.44 29.05
CA ILE A 380 -25.98 -25.36 30.50
C ILE A 380 -26.99 -24.24 30.77
N ARG A 381 -28.10 -24.57 31.38
CA ARG A 381 -29.05 -23.58 31.87
C ARG A 381 -28.97 -23.55 33.38
N VAL A 382 -28.80 -22.36 33.96
CA VAL A 382 -28.83 -22.10 35.39
C VAL A 382 -29.98 -21.14 35.67
N GLU A 383 -31.03 -21.63 36.31
CA GLU A 383 -32.24 -20.88 36.63
C GLU A 383 -32.36 -20.76 38.16
N ASP A 384 -32.59 -19.57 38.67
CA ASP A 384 -32.83 -19.27 40.08
C ASP A 384 -34.18 -18.58 40.30
N SER A 385 -34.74 -18.77 41.50
CA SER A 385 -35.97 -18.10 41.96
C SER A 385 -35.68 -16.89 42.83
N GLY A 386 -34.58 -16.22 42.58
CA GLY A 386 -34.06 -15.11 43.39
C GLY A 386 -34.75 -13.77 43.13
N MET A 387 -34.03 -12.70 43.51
CA MET A 387 -34.58 -11.35 43.38
C MET A 387 -34.69 -10.82 41.95
N GLY A 388 -34.08 -11.53 40.98
CA GLY A 388 -34.02 -11.07 39.57
C GLY A 388 -33.13 -9.85 39.34
N ILE A 389 -33.04 -9.46 38.08
CA ILE A 389 -32.20 -8.36 37.60
C ILE A 389 -33.09 -7.34 36.88
N PRO A 390 -33.00 -6.05 37.17
CA PRO A 390 -33.73 -5.01 36.43
C PRO A 390 -33.33 -5.00 34.95
N GLU A 391 -34.30 -4.78 34.05
CA GLU A 391 -34.09 -4.77 32.59
C GLU A 391 -32.98 -3.83 32.16
N GLU A 392 -32.90 -2.65 32.75
CA GLU A 392 -31.85 -1.61 32.50
C GLU A 392 -30.42 -2.05 32.83
N SER A 393 -30.30 -3.14 33.63
CA SER A 393 -28.99 -3.66 34.09
C SER A 393 -28.54 -4.88 33.28
N LEU A 394 -29.40 -5.52 32.49
CA LEU A 394 -29.08 -6.77 31.78
C LEU A 394 -27.89 -6.67 30.83
N ASP A 395 -27.74 -5.56 30.13
CA ASP A 395 -26.63 -5.32 29.21
C ASP A 395 -25.29 -5.08 29.95
N MET A 396 -25.38 -4.66 31.23
CA MET A 396 -24.18 -4.22 31.98
C MET A 396 -23.69 -5.29 33.01
N ILE A 397 -24.45 -6.33 33.29
CA ILE A 397 -24.06 -7.32 34.31
C ILE A 397 -22.77 -8.07 34.05
N PHE A 398 -22.31 -8.09 32.78
CA PHE A 398 -21.04 -8.71 32.35
C PHE A 398 -19.85 -7.73 32.36
N GLU A 399 -20.13 -6.43 32.63
CA GLU A 399 -19.09 -5.43 32.79
C GLU A 399 -18.32 -5.62 34.09
N ARG A 400 -17.02 -5.29 34.05
CA ARG A 400 -16.11 -5.42 35.20
C ARG A 400 -16.53 -4.49 36.33
N PHE A 401 -16.62 -5.01 37.57
CA PHE A 401 -17.03 -4.26 38.78
C PHE A 401 -18.50 -3.76 38.77
N TYR A 402 -19.28 -4.13 37.78
CA TYR A 402 -20.70 -3.75 37.74
C TYR A 402 -21.50 -4.47 38.79
N ARG A 403 -22.40 -3.74 39.42
CA ARG A 403 -23.31 -4.24 40.46
C ARG A 403 -24.62 -3.46 40.39
N VAL A 404 -25.75 -4.15 40.38
CA VAL A 404 -27.10 -3.57 40.29
C VAL A 404 -27.37 -2.61 41.45
N ASP A 405 -26.95 -2.97 42.67
CA ASP A 405 -27.13 -2.14 43.87
C ASP A 405 -25.83 -2.14 44.71
N LYS A 406 -25.19 -0.98 44.82
CA LYS A 406 -23.92 -0.77 45.58
C LYS A 406 -24.16 -0.80 47.12
N SER A 407 -25.38 -0.57 47.59
CA SER A 407 -25.67 -0.45 49.03
C SER A 407 -26.01 -1.82 49.68
N HIS A 408 -26.93 -2.55 49.12
CA HIS A 408 -27.32 -3.88 49.63
C HIS A 408 -26.29 -4.99 49.34
N SER A 409 -25.55 -4.82 48.27
CA SER A 409 -24.54 -5.79 47.87
C SER A 409 -23.28 -5.80 48.72
N ARG A 410 -23.07 -4.80 49.62
CA ARG A 410 -21.98 -4.83 50.63
C ARG A 410 -22.26 -5.89 51.71
N GLU A 411 -23.50 -6.04 52.13
CA GLU A 411 -23.92 -7.04 53.11
C GLU A 411 -23.88 -8.46 52.53
N ILE A 412 -24.23 -8.59 51.26
CA ILE A 412 -24.26 -9.89 50.53
C ILE A 412 -22.85 -10.29 49.99
N GLY A 413 -21.87 -9.38 49.90
CA GLY A 413 -20.46 -9.64 49.57
C GLY A 413 -20.21 -10.11 48.11
N GLY A 414 -19.98 -9.25 47.17
CA GLY A 414 -19.63 -9.59 45.79
C GLY A 414 -18.58 -8.65 45.21
N THR A 415 -17.69 -9.14 44.36
CA THR A 415 -16.60 -8.40 43.74
C THR A 415 -17.06 -7.64 42.50
N GLY A 416 -18.18 -8.02 41.89
CA GLY A 416 -18.59 -7.56 40.55
C GLY A 416 -17.70 -8.10 39.42
N LEU A 417 -16.82 -9.07 39.69
CA LEU A 417 -15.93 -9.67 38.71
C LEU A 417 -16.42 -11.05 38.24
N GLY A 418 -17.23 -11.74 39.02
CA GLY A 418 -17.64 -13.14 38.77
C GLY A 418 -18.33 -13.32 37.41
N LEU A 419 -19.33 -12.48 37.07
CA LEU A 419 -20.02 -12.55 35.77
C LEU A 419 -19.13 -12.12 34.60
N ALA A 420 -18.23 -11.14 34.76
CA ALA A 420 -17.24 -10.76 33.77
C ALA A 420 -16.26 -11.93 33.48
N ILE A 421 -15.79 -12.62 34.52
CA ILE A 421 -14.95 -13.82 34.40
C ILE A 421 -15.70 -14.94 33.70
N THR A 422 -16.98 -15.15 34.06
CA THR A 422 -17.88 -16.14 33.45
C THR A 422 -18.02 -15.87 31.95
N HIS A 423 -18.37 -14.65 31.55
CA HIS A 423 -18.50 -14.24 30.15
C HIS A 423 -17.23 -14.48 29.38
N MET A 424 -16.09 -14.01 29.91
CA MET A 424 -14.79 -14.19 29.28
C MET A 424 -14.44 -15.69 29.12
N SER A 425 -14.68 -16.53 30.15
CA SER A 425 -14.43 -17.95 30.06
C SER A 425 -15.25 -18.63 28.97
N ILE A 426 -16.53 -18.30 28.85
CA ILE A 426 -17.44 -18.86 27.83
C ILE A 426 -17.01 -18.43 26.43
N ILE A 427 -16.70 -17.14 26.22
CA ILE A 427 -16.22 -16.62 24.94
C ILE A 427 -14.89 -17.28 24.52
N MET A 428 -13.96 -17.47 25.45
CA MET A 428 -12.69 -18.18 25.16
C MET A 428 -12.92 -19.62 24.66
N HIS A 429 -14.02 -20.28 25.08
CA HIS A 429 -14.40 -21.60 24.58
C HIS A 429 -15.20 -21.56 23.27
N GLY A 430 -15.34 -20.38 22.62
CA GLY A 430 -16.17 -20.20 21.42
C GLY A 430 -17.67 -20.33 21.72
N GLY A 431 -18.06 -20.15 22.98
CA GLY A 431 -19.44 -20.25 23.45
C GLY A 431 -20.17 -18.90 23.47
N GLU A 432 -21.43 -18.96 23.88
CA GLU A 432 -22.33 -17.82 24.05
C GLU A 432 -23.08 -17.95 25.40
N ILE A 433 -23.30 -16.83 26.08
CA ILE A 433 -24.15 -16.74 27.28
C ILE A 433 -25.27 -15.73 27.05
N LYS A 434 -26.46 -16.09 27.39
CA LYS A 434 -27.64 -15.23 27.40
C LYS A 434 -28.24 -15.19 28.81
N VAL A 435 -28.86 -14.07 29.14
CA VAL A 435 -29.56 -13.86 30.41
C VAL A 435 -31.00 -13.46 30.13
N ASP A 436 -31.91 -14.03 30.86
CA ASP A 436 -33.33 -13.67 30.94
C ASP A 436 -33.70 -13.51 32.40
N SER A 437 -34.24 -12.38 32.80
CA SER A 437 -34.52 -12.10 34.19
C SER A 437 -35.68 -11.12 34.35
N THR A 438 -36.52 -11.40 35.35
CA THR A 438 -37.61 -10.53 35.78
C THR A 438 -37.42 -10.18 37.23
N LEU A 439 -37.45 -8.89 37.57
CA LEU A 439 -37.27 -8.43 38.93
C LEU A 439 -38.34 -9.02 39.85
N GLY A 440 -37.93 -9.75 40.90
CA GLY A 440 -38.79 -10.42 41.87
C GLY A 440 -39.21 -11.84 41.50
N GLU A 441 -38.90 -12.33 40.29
CA GLU A 441 -39.24 -13.70 39.84
C GLU A 441 -38.02 -14.62 39.74
N GLY A 442 -36.85 -14.09 39.43
CA GLY A 442 -35.60 -14.85 39.32
C GLY A 442 -34.80 -14.54 38.05
N THR A 443 -33.73 -15.32 37.82
CA THR A 443 -32.82 -15.15 36.68
C THR A 443 -32.54 -16.51 36.04
N THR A 444 -32.45 -16.51 34.71
CA THR A 444 -32.02 -17.66 33.90
C THR A 444 -30.82 -17.29 33.07
N PHE A 445 -29.72 -18.03 33.22
CA PHE A 445 -28.55 -17.95 32.35
C PHE A 445 -28.54 -19.17 31.43
N ASP A 446 -28.52 -18.91 30.11
CA ASP A 446 -28.39 -19.91 29.07
C ASP A 446 -26.98 -19.86 28.47
N VAL A 447 -26.21 -20.92 28.69
CA VAL A 447 -24.83 -21.05 28.18
C VAL A 447 -24.79 -22.11 27.08
N ARG A 448 -24.18 -21.79 25.96
CA ARG A 448 -23.94 -22.68 24.82
C ARG A 448 -22.45 -22.73 24.52
N ILE A 449 -21.87 -23.94 24.46
CA ILE A 449 -20.42 -24.14 24.18
C ILE A 449 -20.27 -25.26 23.16
N PRO A 450 -19.34 -25.17 22.19
CA PRO A 450 -19.04 -26.26 21.27
C PRO A 450 -18.53 -27.51 22.00
N LEU A 451 -18.91 -28.71 21.50
CA LEU A 451 -18.40 -29.98 22.03
C LEU A 451 -16.95 -30.24 21.70
N SER A 452 -16.47 -29.73 20.55
CA SER A 452 -15.08 -29.82 20.12
C SER A 452 -14.46 -28.42 20.06
N HIS A 453 -13.23 -28.29 20.51
CA HIS A 453 -12.49 -27.05 20.42
C HIS A 453 -12.03 -26.83 18.98
N ILE A 454 -12.41 -25.72 18.38
CA ILE A 454 -11.95 -25.28 17.06
C ILE A 454 -10.78 -24.32 17.30
N GLU A 455 -9.55 -24.77 17.06
CA GLU A 455 -8.44 -23.83 16.95
C GLU A 455 -8.70 -22.90 15.76
N GLU A 456 -8.91 -21.61 16.01
CA GLU A 456 -8.81 -20.63 14.93
C GLU A 456 -7.37 -20.66 14.41
N GLU A 457 -7.14 -21.28 13.24
CA GLU A 457 -5.91 -21.13 12.50
C GLU A 457 -5.66 -19.63 12.29
N GLY A 458 -4.64 -19.11 12.96
CA GLY A 458 -4.30 -17.70 12.97
C GLY A 458 -4.08 -17.16 11.54
N SER A 459 -4.90 -16.18 11.19
CA SER A 459 -4.77 -15.34 9.97
C SER A 459 -3.70 -14.28 10.19
#